data_a8417c43e27279587c329df5ff754aec
#
_entry.id   a8417c43e27279587c329df5ff754aec
#
_cell.length_a   1.000
_cell.length_b   1.000
_cell.length_c   1.000
_cell.angle_alpha   90.00
_cell.angle_beta   90.00
_cell.angle_gamma   90.00
#
_symmetry.space_group_name_H-M   'P 1'
#
loop_
_entity.id
_entity.type
_entity.pdbx_description
1 polymer ?
#
loop_
_entity_poly.entity_id
_entity_poly.type
_entity_poly.pdbx_seq_one_letter_code
_entity_poly.pdbx_strand_id
1 'polypeptide(L)'
;ASRVLPMDYVTVEFDGENGSGTANVTVDYDNLELELVGGKDALEQMDDVEDLETLSTYINVVAGISFSIDKNTDLSNGDEVTVTAEYDKETAESAHVVFGENLSKTFEVKGLK
;
A
#
# COMPACT_ATOMS: atom_id res chain seq x y z
N ALA A 1 9.94 -16.55 5.81
CA ALA A 1 8.77 -15.74 5.52
C ALA A 1 9.06 -14.76 4.38
N SER A 2 8.10 -14.59 3.49
CA SER A 2 8.22 -13.63 2.40
C SER A 2 8.08 -12.21 2.93
N ARG A 3 8.93 -11.32 2.45
CA ARG A 3 8.80 -9.90 2.77
C ARG A 3 7.85 -9.24 1.78
N VAL A 4 6.88 -8.55 2.31
CA VAL A 4 5.91 -7.81 1.51
C VAL A 4 6.27 -6.34 1.56
N LEU A 5 6.28 -5.69 0.40
CA LEU A 5 6.53 -4.25 0.30
C LEU A 5 5.23 -3.54 -0.05
N PRO A 6 4.56 -2.92 0.94
CA PRO A 6 3.29 -2.22 0.66
C PRO A 6 3.44 -1.14 -0.41
N MET A 7 4.61 -0.54 -0.51
CA MET A 7 4.86 0.52 -1.49
C MET A 7 4.82 0.04 -2.94
N ASP A 8 4.99 -1.25 -3.20
CA ASP A 8 4.85 -1.82 -4.54
C ASP A 8 3.41 -1.73 -5.07
N TYR A 9 2.45 -1.55 -4.17
CA TYR A 9 1.03 -1.45 -4.52
C TYR A 9 0.49 -0.03 -4.45
N VAL A 10 1.36 0.95 -4.25
CA VAL A 10 0.99 2.37 -4.15
C VAL A 10 1.21 3.05 -5.50
N THR A 11 0.19 3.79 -5.93
CA THR A 11 0.26 4.62 -7.13
C THR A 11 -0.16 6.03 -6.76
N VAL A 12 0.49 7.03 -7.33
CA VAL A 12 0.11 8.43 -7.13
C VAL A 12 -0.30 9.02 -8.47
N GLU A 13 -1.48 9.61 -8.50
CA GLU A 13 -1.98 10.32 -9.68
C GLU A 13 -1.95 11.81 -9.43
N PHE A 14 -1.61 12.57 -10.45
CA PHE A 14 -1.51 14.02 -10.36
C PHE A 14 -2.55 14.66 -11.27
N ASP A 15 -3.24 15.68 -10.75
CA ASP A 15 -4.26 16.42 -11.48
C ASP A 15 -4.05 17.92 -11.27
N GLY A 16 -4.59 18.70 -12.18
CA GLY A 16 -4.61 20.14 -12.07
C GLY A 16 -3.58 20.82 -12.95
N GLU A 17 -3.28 22.07 -12.61
CA GLU A 17 -2.35 22.90 -13.38
C GLU A 17 -0.99 22.97 -12.70
N ASN A 18 0.03 23.22 -13.50
CA ASN A 18 1.38 23.41 -12.99
C ASN A 18 1.41 24.58 -11.99
N GLY A 19 1.84 24.32 -10.78
CA GLY A 19 1.85 25.30 -9.69
C GLY A 19 0.64 25.21 -8.76
N SER A 20 -0.43 24.54 -9.18
CA SER A 20 -1.62 24.31 -8.35
C SER A 20 -2.12 22.87 -8.47
N GLY A 21 -1.22 21.95 -8.77
CA GLY A 21 -1.54 20.55 -8.92
C GLY A 21 -1.86 19.87 -7.60
N THR A 22 -2.57 18.74 -7.69
CA THR A 22 -2.90 17.90 -6.54
C THR A 22 -2.42 16.47 -6.80
N ALA A 23 -2.16 15.76 -5.72
CA ALA A 23 -1.76 14.35 -5.78
C ALA A 23 -2.80 13.50 -5.07
N ASN A 24 -3.15 12.37 -5.67
CA ASN A 24 -4.05 11.38 -5.09
C ASN A 24 -3.32 10.05 -4.96
N VAL A 25 -3.27 9.53 -3.73
CA VAL A 25 -2.63 8.25 -3.44
C VAL A 25 -3.66 7.15 -3.61
N THR A 26 -3.33 6.15 -4.43
CA THR A 26 -4.17 4.98 -4.64
C THR A 26 -3.39 3.74 -4.23
N VAL A 27 -4.03 2.86 -3.48
CA VAL A 27 -3.40 1.62 -3.02
C VAL A 27 -4.21 0.44 -3.57
N ASP A 28 -3.51 -0.52 -4.18
CA ASP A 28 -4.12 -1.75 -4.67
C ASP A 28 -4.20 -2.76 -3.53
N TYR A 29 -5.19 -2.57 -2.68
CA TYR A 29 -5.37 -3.44 -1.50
C TYR A 29 -5.65 -4.89 -1.88
N ASP A 30 -6.37 -5.13 -2.96
CA ASP A 30 -6.74 -6.48 -3.38
C ASP A 30 -5.49 -7.32 -3.70
N ASN A 31 -4.58 -6.76 -4.48
CA ASN A 31 -3.34 -7.47 -4.81
C ASN A 31 -2.40 -7.58 -3.62
N LEU A 32 -2.37 -6.56 -2.75
CA LEU A 32 -1.59 -6.63 -1.52
C LEU A 32 -2.07 -7.77 -0.62
N GLU A 33 -3.38 -7.91 -0.45
CA GLU A 33 -3.98 -9.00 0.32
C GLU A 33 -3.67 -10.36 -0.31
N LEU A 34 -3.73 -10.46 -1.65
CA LEU A 34 -3.39 -11.69 -2.35
C LEU A 34 -1.94 -12.11 -2.10
N GLU A 35 -1.02 -11.15 -2.09
CA GLU A 35 0.38 -11.46 -1.80
C GLU A 35 0.55 -12.00 -0.39
N LEU A 36 -0.17 -11.45 0.58
CA LEU A 36 -0.10 -11.92 1.96
C LEU A 36 -0.59 -13.35 2.12
N VAL A 37 -1.62 -13.75 1.38
CA VAL A 37 -2.15 -15.12 1.47
C VAL A 37 -1.36 -16.12 0.61
N GLY A 38 -0.43 -15.66 -0.22
CA GLY A 38 0.37 -16.54 -1.05
C GLY A 38 -0.05 -16.60 -2.51
N GLY A 39 -0.94 -15.72 -2.94
CA GLY A 39 -1.40 -15.62 -4.32
C GLY A 39 -2.80 -16.14 -4.52
N LYS A 40 -3.29 -16.01 -5.74
CA LYS A 40 -4.66 -16.38 -6.09
C LYS A 40 -4.93 -17.88 -5.92
N ASP A 41 -3.97 -18.73 -6.27
CA ASP A 41 -4.14 -20.17 -6.13
C ASP A 41 -4.29 -20.58 -4.65
N ALA A 42 -3.53 -19.96 -3.76
CA ALA A 42 -3.66 -20.22 -2.33
C ALA A 42 -5.04 -19.77 -1.83
N LEU A 43 -5.53 -18.64 -2.31
CA LEU A 43 -6.85 -18.13 -1.94
C LEU A 43 -7.96 -19.09 -2.39
N GLU A 44 -7.87 -19.62 -3.61
CA GLU A 44 -8.86 -20.56 -4.15
C GLU A 44 -8.90 -21.89 -3.39
N GLN A 45 -7.81 -22.25 -2.73
CA GLN A 45 -7.74 -23.49 -1.94
C GLN A 45 -8.26 -23.32 -0.51
N MET A 46 -8.62 -22.11 -0.11
CA MET A 46 -9.17 -21.84 1.21
C MET A 46 -10.65 -22.23 1.23
N ASP A 47 -10.96 -23.32 1.90
CA ASP A 47 -12.33 -23.85 1.93
C ASP A 47 -12.83 -24.24 3.33
N ASP A 48 -12.04 -24.06 4.39
CA ASP A 48 -12.48 -24.34 5.74
C ASP A 48 -12.46 -23.07 6.62
N VAL A 49 -13.02 -23.22 7.83
CA VAL A 49 -13.17 -22.08 8.75
C VAL A 49 -11.80 -21.54 9.20
N GLU A 50 -10.84 -22.41 9.39
CA GLU A 50 -9.50 -22.04 9.82
C GLU A 50 -8.80 -21.17 8.76
N ASP A 51 -8.96 -21.52 7.48
CA ASP A 51 -8.43 -20.75 6.38
C ASP A 51 -9.09 -19.37 6.30
N LEU A 52 -10.40 -19.30 6.55
CA LEU A 52 -11.13 -18.03 6.56
C LEU A 52 -10.69 -17.13 7.71
N GLU A 53 -10.37 -17.69 8.87
CA GLU A 53 -9.82 -16.93 9.99
C GLU A 53 -8.45 -16.36 9.65
N THR A 54 -7.61 -17.14 8.98
CA THR A 54 -6.30 -16.69 8.51
C THR A 54 -6.44 -15.55 7.52
N LEU A 55 -7.35 -15.67 6.56
CA LEU A 55 -7.62 -14.61 5.59
C LEU A 55 -8.09 -13.33 6.28
N SER A 56 -8.99 -13.46 7.26
CA SER A 56 -9.47 -12.32 8.03
C SER A 56 -8.33 -11.62 8.76
N THR A 57 -7.37 -12.38 9.29
CA THR A 57 -6.19 -11.81 9.95
C THR A 57 -5.35 -10.99 8.98
N TYR A 58 -5.12 -11.48 7.76
CA TYR A 58 -4.39 -10.73 6.74
C TYR A 58 -5.13 -9.46 6.32
N ILE A 59 -6.44 -9.52 6.19
CA ILE A 59 -7.27 -8.36 5.88
C ILE A 59 -7.11 -7.29 6.97
N ASN A 60 -7.09 -7.70 8.24
CA ASN A 60 -6.89 -6.78 9.36
C ASN A 60 -5.50 -6.14 9.33
N VAL A 61 -4.47 -6.89 8.94
CA VAL A 61 -3.12 -6.33 8.78
C VAL A 61 -3.11 -5.23 7.72
N VAL A 62 -3.71 -5.51 6.57
CA VAL A 62 -3.79 -4.53 5.47
C VAL A 62 -4.60 -3.30 5.87
N ALA A 63 -5.73 -3.51 6.55
CA ALA A 63 -6.58 -2.41 7.01
C ALA A 63 -5.86 -1.53 8.05
N GLY A 64 -4.88 -2.08 8.76
CA GLY A 64 -4.07 -1.35 9.73
C GLY A 64 -2.91 -0.58 9.13
N ILE A 65 -2.68 -0.68 7.82
CA ILE A 65 -1.63 0.07 7.15
C ILE A 65 -2.16 1.47 6.82
N SER A 66 -1.43 2.49 7.23
CA SER A 66 -1.76 3.89 6.93
C SER A 66 -0.75 4.44 5.93
N PHE A 67 -1.24 5.14 4.94
CA PHE A 67 -0.39 5.79 3.94
C PHE A 67 -0.53 7.30 4.07
N SER A 68 0.60 8.00 4.05
CA SER A 68 0.63 9.46 4.14
C SER A 68 1.51 10.00 3.04
N ILE A 69 1.22 11.23 2.61
CA ILE A 69 1.99 11.93 1.59
C ILE A 69 2.44 13.27 2.17
N ASP A 70 3.68 13.65 1.90
CA ASP A 70 4.26 14.86 2.48
C ASP A 70 3.70 16.15 1.89
N LYS A 71 3.31 16.12 0.61
CA LYS A 71 2.71 17.27 -0.06
C LYS A 71 1.75 16.78 -1.13
N ASN A 72 0.50 17.23 -1.07
CA ASN A 72 -0.53 16.81 -2.03
C ASN A 72 -1.26 17.98 -2.72
N THR A 73 -0.81 19.21 -2.51
CA THR A 73 -1.39 20.41 -3.14
C THR A 73 -0.27 21.36 -3.57
N ASP A 74 -0.63 22.34 -4.37
CA ASP A 74 0.30 23.38 -4.87
C ASP A 74 1.52 22.77 -5.59
N LEU A 75 1.29 21.70 -6.34
CA LEU A 75 2.34 20.96 -7.01
C LEU A 75 2.66 21.55 -8.38
N SER A 76 3.93 21.46 -8.75
CA SER A 76 4.43 21.85 -10.08
C SER A 76 5.14 20.65 -10.70
N ASN A 77 5.14 20.59 -12.03
CA ASN A 77 5.91 19.55 -12.73
C ASN A 77 7.37 19.60 -12.31
N GLY A 78 7.94 18.46 -11.99
CA GLY A 78 9.30 18.34 -11.50
C GLY A 78 9.42 18.32 -9.98
N ASP A 79 8.35 18.63 -9.25
CA ASP A 79 8.34 18.49 -7.80
C ASP A 79 8.40 17.02 -7.41
N GLU A 80 8.86 16.75 -6.21
CA GLU A 80 8.87 15.39 -5.67
C GLU A 80 7.96 15.30 -4.47
N VAL A 81 7.19 14.23 -4.39
CA VAL A 81 6.34 13.93 -3.23
C VAL A 81 6.70 12.54 -2.71
N THR A 82 6.68 12.38 -1.39
CA THR A 82 7.03 11.12 -0.76
C THR A 82 5.82 10.54 -0.04
N VAL A 83 5.49 9.30 -0.37
CA VAL A 83 4.44 8.54 0.31
C VAL A 83 5.13 7.61 1.30
N THR A 84 4.60 7.57 2.52
CA THR A 84 5.13 6.72 3.59
C THR A 84 4.02 5.82 4.12
N ALA A 85 4.35 4.56 4.36
CA ALA A 85 3.43 3.58 4.93
C ALA A 85 3.78 3.32 6.38
N GLU A 86 2.77 3.22 7.23
CA GLU A 86 2.91 2.84 8.63
C GLU A 86 1.94 1.70 8.93
N TYR A 87 2.35 0.78 9.76
CA TYR A 87 1.51 -0.36 10.11
C TYR A 87 1.67 -0.72 11.59
N ASP A 88 0.69 -1.49 12.11
CA ASP A 88 0.71 -1.98 13.47
C ASP A 88 1.59 -3.24 13.53
N LYS A 89 2.74 -3.12 14.17
CA LYS A 89 3.69 -4.22 14.28
C LYS A 89 3.13 -5.42 15.02
N GLU A 90 2.32 -5.20 16.05
CA GLU A 90 1.71 -6.29 16.80
C GLU A 90 0.75 -7.10 15.95
N THR A 91 -0.07 -6.42 15.15
CA THR A 91 -1.01 -7.08 14.24
C THR A 91 -0.26 -7.89 13.19
N ALA A 92 0.79 -7.31 12.61
CA ALA A 92 1.60 -8.01 11.61
C ALA A 92 2.30 -9.24 12.20
N GLU A 93 2.86 -9.12 13.40
CA GLU A 93 3.51 -10.25 14.08
C GLU A 93 2.52 -11.37 14.40
N SER A 94 1.30 -11.03 14.81
CA SER A 94 0.25 -12.02 15.07
C SER A 94 -0.13 -12.81 13.84
N ALA A 95 -0.02 -12.19 12.66
CA ALA A 95 -0.32 -12.83 11.39
C ALA A 95 0.92 -13.46 10.73
N HIS A 96 2.07 -13.39 11.39
CA HIS A 96 3.35 -13.85 10.84
C HIS A 96 3.72 -13.15 9.50
N VAL A 97 3.33 -11.89 9.39
CA VAL A 97 3.61 -11.06 8.21
C VAL A 97 4.86 -10.22 8.47
N VAL A 98 5.77 -10.22 7.50
CA VAL A 98 6.98 -9.41 7.56
C VAL A 98 6.93 -8.42 6.40
N PHE A 99 6.88 -7.13 6.73
CA PHE A 99 7.00 -6.08 5.73
C PHE A 99 8.46 -5.72 5.50
N GLY A 100 8.79 -5.33 4.27
CA GLY A 100 10.13 -4.87 3.95
C GLY A 100 10.45 -3.56 4.69
N GLU A 101 11.73 -3.24 4.79
CA GLU A 101 12.18 -2.03 5.49
C GLU A 101 11.87 -0.74 4.73
N ASN A 102 11.72 -0.83 3.42
CA ASN A 102 11.47 0.34 2.58
C ASN A 102 9.98 0.67 2.56
N LEU A 103 9.55 1.48 3.51
CA LEU A 103 8.14 1.87 3.68
C LEU A 103 7.86 3.28 3.15
N SER A 104 8.72 3.81 2.31
CA SER A 104 8.48 5.10 1.67
C SER A 104 8.91 5.05 0.21
N LYS A 105 8.26 5.88 -0.62
CA LYS A 105 8.57 5.97 -2.03
C LYS A 105 8.36 7.40 -2.50
N THR A 106 9.31 7.90 -3.26
CA THR A 106 9.27 9.24 -3.83
C THR A 106 8.76 9.18 -5.26
N PHE A 107 7.83 10.07 -5.59
CA PHE A 107 7.23 10.17 -6.93
C PHE A 107 7.53 11.56 -7.49
N GLU A 108 7.88 11.62 -8.77
CA GLU A 108 8.06 12.87 -9.46
C GLU A 108 6.73 13.36 -10.04
N VAL A 109 6.39 14.61 -9.78
CA VAL A 109 5.17 15.23 -10.32
C VAL A 109 5.35 15.49 -11.80
N LYS A 110 4.40 15.05 -12.60
CA LYS A 110 4.41 15.26 -14.05
C LYS A 110 2.99 15.16 -14.61
N GLY A 111 2.82 15.66 -15.83
CA GLY A 111 1.53 15.64 -16.48
C GLY A 111 0.60 16.75 -16.08
N LEU A 112 1.06 17.73 -15.32
CA LEU A 112 0.26 18.92 -14.99
C LEU A 112 0.21 19.87 -16.20
N LYS A 113 -0.91 20.54 -16.33
CA LYS A 113 -1.17 21.43 -17.46
C LYS A 113 -0.62 22.83 -17.29
#